data_cc688296b87a2a961958d2b9d56ed4ef
#
_entry.id   cc688296b87a2a961958d2b9d56ed4ef
#
_cell.length_a   1.000
_cell.length_b   1.000
_cell.length_c   1.000
_cell.angle_alpha   90.00
_cell.angle_beta   90.00
_cell.angle_gamma   90.00
#
_symmetry.space_group_name_H-M   'P 1'
#
loop_
_entity.id
_entity.type
_entity.pdbx_description
1 polymer ?
#
loop_
_entity_poly.entity_id
_entity_poly.type
_entity_poly.pdbx_seq_one_letter_code
_entity_poly.pdbx_strand_id
1 'polypeptide(L)'
;MGILRTMLALSVLFVHAYEPIFTDGKLAVQIFFLISGYLISYILHEVKSYSSTMIFYKNRFLRIFPLYFCISAFSLLVYLAGHIFFDGWVTIDRFIESTFFSKIFLVFTNTFIVGQDLIGFIDINFINPFNHDEETILLLDNGLLVPPSWTIALELYFYLLAPFILRNKYLLICLFFSSLIFKFYFLLAGVELSKPFEYQFFPMELSIFLLGAISHQYISPKVGKFFENLSASLFL
;
A
#
# COMPACT_ATOMS: atom_id res chain seq x y z
N MET A 1 -2.97 -2.53 18.50
CA MET A 1 -2.78 -2.33 17.04
C MET A 1 -2.56 -0.87 16.64
N GLY A 2 -3.24 0.14 17.25
CA GLY A 2 -3.03 1.56 16.90
C GLY A 2 -1.61 2.04 17.13
N ILE A 3 -1.05 1.84 18.32
CA ILE A 3 0.31 2.26 18.68
C ILE A 3 1.36 1.68 17.71
N LEU A 4 1.26 0.39 17.39
CA LEU A 4 2.19 -0.26 16.45
C LEU A 4 2.13 0.39 15.07
N ARG A 5 0.93 0.67 14.54
CA ARG A 5 0.77 1.37 13.26
C ARG A 5 1.36 2.78 13.30
N THR A 6 1.21 3.49 14.40
CA THR A 6 1.81 4.82 14.58
C THR A 6 3.35 4.74 14.60
N MET A 7 3.92 3.77 15.30
CA MET A 7 5.37 3.55 15.31
C MET A 7 5.92 3.23 13.91
N LEU A 8 5.22 2.37 13.15
CA LEU A 8 5.61 2.06 11.78
C LEU A 8 5.52 3.29 10.86
N ALA A 9 4.47 4.11 11.01
CA ALA A 9 4.34 5.35 10.25
C ALA A 9 5.48 6.34 10.58
N LEU A 10 5.86 6.45 11.84
CA LEU A 10 7.02 7.23 12.25
C LEU A 10 8.32 6.67 11.68
N SER A 11 8.51 5.34 11.65
CA SER A 11 9.68 4.72 11.01
C SER A 11 9.80 5.14 9.54
N VAL A 12 8.70 5.08 8.77
CA VAL A 12 8.69 5.52 7.37
C VAL A 12 9.01 7.01 7.25
N LEU A 13 8.46 7.85 8.13
CA LEU A 13 8.74 9.29 8.15
C LEU A 13 10.22 9.56 8.38
N PHE A 14 10.83 8.91 9.37
CA PHE A 14 12.25 9.10 9.71
C PHE A 14 13.19 8.60 8.62
N VAL A 15 12.86 7.50 7.95
CA VAL A 15 13.66 7.03 6.79
C VAL A 15 13.67 8.10 5.68
N HIS A 16 12.56 8.79 5.45
CA HIS A 16 12.52 9.90 4.48
C HIS A 16 13.23 11.16 4.97
N ALA A 17 13.45 11.31 6.28
CA ALA A 17 14.25 12.37 6.88
C ALA A 17 15.74 11.98 7.06
N TYR A 18 16.21 10.92 6.40
CA TYR A 18 17.59 10.39 6.41
C TYR A 18 18.06 9.73 7.72
N GLU A 19 17.17 9.47 8.65
CA GLU A 19 17.52 8.86 9.95
C GLU A 19 16.61 7.66 10.26
N PRO A 20 17.01 6.41 9.93
CA PRO A 20 16.23 5.21 10.28
C PRO A 20 16.27 5.00 11.81
N ILE A 21 15.14 5.16 12.51
CA ILE A 21 15.10 5.05 13.97
C ILE A 21 14.67 3.67 14.47
N PHE A 22 13.67 3.03 13.87
CA PHE A 22 13.13 1.76 14.36
C PHE A 22 13.35 0.60 13.39
N THR A 23 13.12 0.83 12.10
CA THR A 23 13.23 -0.19 11.05
C THR A 23 13.39 0.47 9.69
N ASP A 24 13.84 -0.30 8.70
CA ASP A 24 13.83 0.10 7.30
C ASP A 24 12.42 0.40 6.80
N GLY A 25 12.30 1.40 5.92
CA GLY A 25 11.01 1.84 5.38
C GLY A 25 10.24 0.74 4.66
N LYS A 26 10.94 -0.11 3.91
CA LYS A 26 10.36 -1.28 3.24
C LYS A 26 9.72 -2.24 4.23
N LEU A 27 10.47 -2.63 5.26
CA LEU A 27 9.97 -3.55 6.28
C LEU A 27 8.78 -2.94 7.04
N ALA A 28 8.83 -1.65 7.35
CA ALA A 28 7.72 -0.94 7.99
C ALA A 28 6.44 -1.02 7.15
N VAL A 29 6.52 -0.77 5.83
CA VAL A 29 5.38 -0.86 4.90
C VAL A 29 4.85 -2.30 4.82
N GLN A 30 5.72 -3.29 4.73
CA GLN A 30 5.32 -4.70 4.68
C GLN A 30 4.61 -5.15 5.96
N ILE A 31 5.08 -4.71 7.14
CA ILE A 31 4.38 -4.96 8.40
C ILE A 31 3.02 -4.24 8.40
N PHE A 32 2.90 -3.05 7.81
CA PHE A 32 1.62 -2.38 7.62
C PHE A 32 0.64 -3.21 6.81
N PHE A 33 1.08 -3.80 5.70
CA PHE A 33 0.24 -4.67 4.87
C PHE A 33 -0.20 -5.93 5.63
N LEU A 34 0.69 -6.53 6.39
CA LEU A 34 0.37 -7.68 7.25
C LEU A 34 -0.69 -7.33 8.29
N ILE A 35 -0.53 -6.21 9.00
CA ILE A 35 -1.51 -5.73 9.99
C ILE A 35 -2.84 -5.40 9.31
N SER A 36 -2.82 -4.78 8.12
CA SER A 36 -4.03 -4.48 7.36
C SER A 36 -4.77 -5.76 6.96
N GLY A 37 -4.06 -6.78 6.50
CA GLY A 37 -4.63 -8.09 6.20
C GLY A 37 -5.30 -8.73 7.40
N TYR A 38 -4.62 -8.72 8.56
CA TYR A 38 -5.17 -9.23 9.83
C TYR A 38 -6.44 -8.49 10.23
N LEU A 39 -6.40 -7.16 10.27
CA LEU A 39 -7.52 -6.33 10.71
C LEU A 39 -8.73 -6.42 9.77
N ILE A 40 -8.50 -6.50 8.47
CA ILE A 40 -9.61 -6.65 7.50
C ILE A 40 -10.25 -8.02 7.62
N SER A 41 -9.45 -9.06 7.81
CA SER A 41 -9.98 -10.41 8.08
C SER A 41 -10.81 -10.42 9.37
N TYR A 42 -10.31 -9.81 10.46
CA TYR A 42 -11.06 -9.65 11.70
C TYR A 42 -12.41 -8.94 11.49
N ILE A 43 -12.38 -7.79 10.80
CA ILE A 43 -13.59 -6.99 10.56
C ILE A 43 -14.64 -7.77 9.76
N LEU A 44 -14.22 -8.50 8.72
CA LEU A 44 -15.13 -9.22 7.85
C LEU A 44 -15.72 -10.49 8.48
N HIS A 45 -15.06 -11.08 9.49
CA HIS A 45 -15.51 -12.33 10.12
C HIS A 45 -16.18 -12.12 11.48
N GLU A 46 -15.63 -11.22 12.31
CA GLU A 46 -16.03 -11.08 13.71
C GLU A 46 -17.00 -9.91 13.93
N VAL A 47 -16.93 -8.86 13.08
CA VAL A 47 -17.73 -7.64 13.30
C VAL A 47 -19.02 -7.69 12.50
N LYS A 48 -20.14 -8.01 13.17
CA LYS A 48 -21.48 -8.17 12.57
C LYS A 48 -21.94 -6.97 11.72
N SER A 49 -21.53 -5.74 12.06
CA SER A 49 -21.87 -4.52 11.31
C SER A 49 -21.34 -4.52 9.87
N TYR A 50 -20.38 -5.37 9.55
CA TYR A 50 -19.77 -5.51 8.20
C TYR A 50 -20.27 -6.74 7.43
N SER A 51 -21.45 -7.24 7.77
CA SER A 51 -22.11 -8.32 7.01
C SER A 51 -22.40 -7.92 5.55
N SER A 52 -22.67 -6.62 5.30
CA SER A 52 -22.83 -6.07 3.97
C SER A 52 -21.51 -5.55 3.40
N THR A 53 -21.15 -6.01 2.21
CA THR A 53 -19.98 -5.56 1.46
C THR A 53 -20.03 -4.05 1.16
N MET A 54 -21.22 -3.50 0.91
CA MET A 54 -21.40 -2.07 0.66
C MET A 54 -21.06 -1.22 1.90
N ILE A 55 -21.46 -1.66 3.08
CA ILE A 55 -21.13 -0.98 4.35
C ILE A 55 -19.61 -1.03 4.57
N PHE A 56 -18.98 -2.16 4.26
CA PHE A 56 -17.52 -2.28 4.34
C PHE A 56 -16.83 -1.25 3.43
N TYR A 57 -17.20 -1.17 2.15
CA TYR A 57 -16.58 -0.22 1.20
C TYR A 57 -16.83 1.23 1.59
N LYS A 58 -18.07 1.58 1.98
CA LYS A 58 -18.39 2.93 2.46
C LYS A 58 -17.51 3.35 3.64
N ASN A 59 -17.31 2.46 4.61
CA ASN A 59 -16.49 2.76 5.77
C ASN A 59 -15.00 2.87 5.43
N ARG A 60 -14.48 2.08 4.47
CA ARG A 60 -13.10 2.21 3.99
C ARG A 60 -12.92 3.51 3.23
N PHE A 61 -13.84 3.87 2.34
CA PHE A 61 -13.84 5.14 1.62
C PHE A 61 -13.81 6.34 2.59
N LEU A 62 -14.75 6.40 3.52
CA LEU A 62 -14.83 7.50 4.50
C LEU A 62 -13.61 7.59 5.43
N ARG A 63 -12.90 6.50 5.61
CA ARG A 63 -11.68 6.48 6.43
C ARG A 63 -10.45 7.03 5.70
N ILE A 64 -10.35 6.81 4.39
CA ILE A 64 -9.14 7.13 3.61
C ILE A 64 -9.29 8.46 2.87
N PHE A 65 -10.33 8.60 2.07
CA PHE A 65 -10.45 9.69 1.09
C PHE A 65 -10.54 11.09 1.71
N PRO A 66 -11.28 11.35 2.80
CA PRO A 66 -11.36 12.71 3.35
C PRO A 66 -9.99 13.23 3.79
N LEU A 67 -9.21 12.42 4.51
CA LEU A 67 -7.87 12.80 4.95
C LEU A 67 -6.92 12.94 3.77
N TYR A 68 -6.98 12.02 2.81
CA TYR A 68 -6.16 12.08 1.61
C TYR A 68 -6.42 13.36 0.81
N PHE A 69 -7.68 13.73 0.58
CA PHE A 69 -8.01 14.96 -0.14
C PHE A 69 -7.57 16.23 0.60
N CYS A 70 -7.66 16.26 1.93
CA CYS A 70 -7.15 17.38 2.71
C CYS A 70 -5.63 17.54 2.53
N ILE A 71 -4.88 16.43 2.62
CA ILE A 71 -3.42 16.45 2.44
C ILE A 71 -3.07 16.81 1.00
N SER A 72 -3.74 16.22 0.01
CA SER A 72 -3.49 16.50 -1.42
C SER A 72 -3.76 17.96 -1.77
N ALA A 73 -4.85 18.53 -1.25
CA ALA A 73 -5.16 19.94 -1.45
C ALA A 73 -4.09 20.85 -0.81
N PHE A 74 -3.64 20.52 0.41
CA PHE A 74 -2.56 21.25 1.07
C PHE A 74 -1.25 21.14 0.28
N SER A 75 -0.87 19.93 -0.15
CA SER A 75 0.33 19.71 -0.99
C SER A 75 0.26 20.51 -2.29
N LEU A 76 -0.89 20.50 -2.97
CA LEU A 76 -1.09 21.28 -4.19
C LEU A 76 -0.89 22.77 -3.95
N LEU A 77 -1.43 23.32 -2.86
CA LEU A 77 -1.23 24.74 -2.50
C LEU A 77 0.25 25.05 -2.26
N VAL A 78 0.97 24.17 -1.56
CA VAL A 78 2.42 24.32 -1.31
C VAL A 78 3.19 24.27 -2.63
N TYR A 79 2.88 23.34 -3.53
CA TYR A 79 3.56 23.23 -4.83
C TYR A 79 3.29 24.42 -5.74
N LEU A 80 2.04 24.91 -5.76
CA LEU A 80 1.69 26.14 -6.51
C LEU A 80 2.39 27.38 -5.94
N ALA A 81 2.44 27.53 -4.63
CA ALA A 81 3.16 28.61 -3.98
C ALA A 81 4.66 28.52 -4.28
N GLY A 82 5.24 27.31 -4.21
CA GLY A 82 6.64 27.07 -4.57
C GLY A 82 6.95 27.48 -6.02
N HIS A 83 6.08 27.09 -6.97
CA HIS A 83 6.22 27.45 -8.37
C HIS A 83 6.15 28.98 -8.61
N ILE A 84 5.24 29.67 -7.90
CA ILE A 84 5.04 31.13 -8.09
C ILE A 84 6.15 31.95 -7.44
N PHE A 85 6.63 31.57 -6.24
CA PHE A 85 7.52 32.41 -5.43
C PHE A 85 9.00 32.03 -5.52
N PHE A 86 9.35 30.84 -6.02
CA PHE A 86 10.71 30.30 -6.02
C PHE A 86 11.20 29.86 -7.41
N ASP A 87 10.65 30.44 -8.50
CA ASP A 87 11.04 30.19 -9.89
C ASP A 87 11.10 28.70 -10.28
N GLY A 88 10.04 28.00 -9.99
CA GLY A 88 9.86 26.61 -10.38
C GLY A 88 9.78 25.63 -9.19
N TRP A 89 8.90 24.70 -9.32
CA TRP A 89 8.78 23.57 -8.40
C TRP A 89 8.64 22.29 -9.21
N VAL A 90 9.53 21.36 -9.00
CA VAL A 90 9.70 20.16 -9.84
C VAL A 90 8.38 19.45 -10.17
N THR A 91 7.45 19.32 -9.23
CA THR A 91 6.16 18.64 -9.44
C THR A 91 5.27 19.38 -10.44
N ILE A 92 5.18 20.70 -10.36
CA ILE A 92 4.34 21.52 -11.26
C ILE A 92 4.98 21.60 -12.64
N ASP A 93 6.27 21.84 -12.71
CA ASP A 93 7.00 21.96 -13.98
C ASP A 93 6.89 20.66 -14.78
N ARG A 94 7.07 19.52 -14.13
CA ARG A 94 6.92 18.20 -14.77
C ARG A 94 5.50 17.91 -15.21
N PHE A 95 4.49 18.31 -14.44
CA PHE A 95 3.11 18.21 -14.89
C PHE A 95 2.88 19.04 -16.15
N ILE A 96 3.43 20.26 -16.21
CA ILE A 96 3.31 21.14 -17.37
C ILE A 96 4.01 20.53 -18.60
N GLU A 97 5.18 19.96 -18.45
CA GLU A 97 6.00 19.37 -19.51
C GLU A 97 5.50 17.99 -19.98
N SER A 98 4.74 17.29 -19.14
CA SER A 98 4.27 15.94 -19.44
C SER A 98 3.32 15.90 -20.64
N THR A 99 3.19 14.72 -21.27
CA THR A 99 2.27 14.50 -22.40
C THR A 99 0.80 14.60 -21.95
N PHE A 100 -0.13 14.79 -22.89
CA PHE A 100 -1.56 14.84 -22.60
C PHE A 100 -2.06 13.60 -21.87
N PHE A 101 -1.61 12.40 -22.29
CA PHE A 101 -2.00 11.15 -21.63
C PHE A 101 -1.42 11.04 -20.22
N SER A 102 -0.17 11.44 -20.00
CA SER A 102 0.44 11.48 -18.67
C SER A 102 -0.29 12.44 -17.74
N LYS A 103 -0.73 13.60 -18.22
CA LYS A 103 -1.55 14.54 -17.45
C LYS A 103 -2.86 13.92 -17.00
N ILE A 104 -3.57 13.25 -17.91
CA ILE A 104 -4.83 12.55 -17.56
C ILE A 104 -4.55 11.47 -16.52
N PHE A 105 -3.51 10.67 -16.71
CA PHE A 105 -3.14 9.60 -15.79
C PHE A 105 -2.77 10.16 -14.41
N LEU A 106 -1.95 11.21 -14.34
CA LEU A 106 -1.59 11.86 -13.07
C LEU A 106 -2.80 12.47 -12.36
N VAL A 107 -3.71 13.14 -13.10
CA VAL A 107 -4.95 13.66 -12.51
C VAL A 107 -5.82 12.52 -11.98
N PHE A 108 -5.96 11.44 -12.75
CA PHE A 108 -6.74 10.27 -12.33
C PHE A 108 -6.14 9.63 -11.06
N THR A 109 -4.85 9.34 -11.06
CA THR A 109 -4.19 8.67 -9.93
C THR A 109 -4.14 9.54 -8.68
N ASN A 110 -3.93 10.85 -8.81
CA ASN A 110 -4.01 11.79 -7.69
C ASN A 110 -5.45 12.01 -7.18
N THR A 111 -6.48 11.74 -8.00
CA THR A 111 -7.88 11.84 -7.57
C THR A 111 -8.37 10.56 -6.90
N PHE A 112 -8.08 9.42 -7.51
CA PHE A 112 -8.63 8.12 -7.07
C PHE A 112 -7.66 7.27 -6.26
N ILE A 113 -6.40 7.67 -6.14
CA ILE A 113 -5.28 6.95 -5.52
C ILE A 113 -4.88 5.70 -6.34
N VAL A 114 -5.84 5.07 -6.99
CA VAL A 114 -5.66 3.87 -7.82
C VAL A 114 -4.68 4.15 -8.96
N GLY A 115 -3.70 3.27 -9.15
CA GLY A 115 -2.67 3.40 -10.18
C GLY A 115 -1.42 4.16 -9.75
N GLN A 116 -1.34 4.68 -8.52
CA GLN A 116 -0.14 5.35 -8.03
C GLN A 116 1.07 4.41 -7.88
N ASP A 117 0.81 3.14 -7.58
CA ASP A 117 1.81 2.07 -7.58
C ASP A 117 2.39 1.80 -8.97
N LEU A 118 1.59 2.06 -10.03
CA LEU A 118 2.01 1.85 -11.41
C LEU A 118 2.88 2.99 -11.97
N ILE A 119 2.95 4.12 -11.29
CA ILE A 119 3.72 5.28 -11.76
C ILE A 119 5.19 4.94 -11.95
N GLY A 120 5.77 4.13 -11.07
CA GLY A 120 7.15 3.67 -11.24
C GLY A 120 7.40 2.73 -12.42
N PHE A 121 6.35 2.29 -13.14
CA PHE A 121 6.45 1.41 -14.32
C PHE A 121 6.16 2.14 -15.64
N ILE A 122 5.73 3.39 -15.60
CA ILE A 122 5.25 4.13 -16.77
C ILE A 122 6.18 5.31 -17.02
N ASP A 123 6.79 5.35 -18.21
CA ASP A 123 7.52 6.54 -18.67
C ASP A 123 6.55 7.71 -18.90
N ILE A 124 6.99 8.93 -18.60
CA ILE A 124 6.23 10.17 -18.83
C ILE A 124 5.73 10.28 -20.28
N ASN A 125 6.50 9.76 -21.22
CA ASN A 125 6.17 9.82 -22.63
C ASN A 125 5.36 8.61 -23.12
N PHE A 126 5.09 7.59 -22.29
CA PHE A 126 4.50 6.30 -22.69
C PHE A 126 5.21 5.61 -23.87
N ILE A 127 6.45 6.03 -24.18
CA ILE A 127 7.19 5.53 -25.36
C ILE A 127 7.86 4.20 -25.06
N ASN A 128 8.22 3.96 -23.80
CA ASN A 128 8.86 2.72 -23.41
C ASN A 128 8.59 2.38 -21.94
N PRO A 129 7.48 1.66 -21.63
CA PRO A 129 7.09 1.39 -20.25
C PRO A 129 8.08 0.47 -19.49
N PHE A 130 9.12 -0.01 -20.13
CA PHE A 130 10.13 -0.92 -19.56
C PHE A 130 11.56 -0.37 -19.66
N ASN A 131 11.77 0.85 -20.11
CA ASN A 131 13.10 1.46 -20.14
C ASN A 131 13.30 2.28 -18.86
N HIS A 132 13.90 1.66 -17.86
CA HIS A 132 14.06 2.20 -16.53
C HIS A 132 15.44 2.85 -16.36
N ASP A 133 15.64 4.00 -16.95
CA ASP A 133 16.71 4.88 -16.50
C ASP A 133 16.28 5.45 -15.14
N GLU A 134 17.14 5.39 -14.13
CA GLU A 134 16.86 5.87 -12.76
C GLU A 134 16.32 7.31 -12.73
N GLU A 135 16.73 8.12 -13.69
CA GLU A 135 16.28 9.50 -13.87
C GLU A 135 14.79 9.58 -14.22
N THR A 136 14.26 8.65 -15.01
CA THR A 136 12.86 8.62 -15.45
C THR A 136 11.92 8.19 -14.30
N ILE A 137 12.36 7.28 -13.44
CA ILE A 137 11.59 6.84 -12.27
C ILE A 137 11.44 7.98 -11.26
N LEU A 138 12.52 8.72 -10.99
CA LEU A 138 12.50 9.92 -10.14
C LEU A 138 11.52 10.98 -10.67
N LEU A 139 11.29 11.01 -11.99
CA LEU A 139 10.43 11.98 -12.64
C LEU A 139 8.95 11.81 -12.35
N LEU A 140 8.46 10.57 -12.21
CA LEU A 140 7.05 10.28 -12.00
C LEU A 140 6.65 10.31 -10.53
N ASP A 141 7.52 9.90 -9.62
CA ASP A 141 7.31 10.10 -8.18
C ASP A 141 7.07 11.58 -7.85
N ASN A 142 7.69 12.49 -8.60
CA ASN A 142 7.47 13.93 -8.47
C ASN A 142 6.12 14.43 -9.04
N GLY A 143 5.36 13.62 -9.77
CA GLY A 143 4.00 13.95 -10.24
C GLY A 143 2.90 13.65 -9.22
N LEU A 144 3.23 12.98 -8.11
CA LEU A 144 2.27 12.70 -7.04
C LEU A 144 2.15 13.88 -6.07
N LEU A 145 0.91 14.26 -5.74
CA LEU A 145 0.65 15.26 -4.70
C LEU A 145 1.06 14.76 -3.31
N VAL A 146 0.93 13.47 -3.08
CA VAL A 146 1.31 12.78 -1.83
C VAL A 146 2.15 11.56 -2.19
N PRO A 147 3.48 11.68 -2.35
CA PRO A 147 4.32 10.58 -2.83
C PRO A 147 4.15 9.25 -2.08
N PRO A 148 4.01 9.19 -0.73
CA PRO A 148 3.83 7.92 -0.02
C PRO A 148 2.47 7.24 -0.24
N SER A 149 1.51 7.87 -0.92
CA SER A 149 0.15 7.34 -1.08
C SER A 149 0.04 6.14 -2.03
N TRP A 150 1.10 5.76 -2.75
CA TRP A 150 1.15 4.48 -3.45
C TRP A 150 0.90 3.28 -2.51
N THR A 151 1.27 3.37 -1.24
CA THR A 151 0.97 2.33 -0.23
C THR A 151 -0.53 2.21 0.04
N ILE A 152 -1.23 3.35 0.00
CA ILE A 152 -2.70 3.39 0.12
C ILE A 152 -3.36 2.79 -1.12
N ALA A 153 -2.76 2.95 -2.31
CA ALA A 153 -3.24 2.30 -3.54
C ALA A 153 -3.25 0.77 -3.38
N LEU A 154 -2.17 0.18 -2.87
CA LEU A 154 -2.09 -1.25 -2.59
C LEU A 154 -3.13 -1.70 -1.54
N GLU A 155 -3.33 -0.91 -0.48
CA GLU A 155 -4.41 -1.17 0.49
C GLU A 155 -5.80 -1.13 -0.17
N LEU A 156 -6.06 -0.19 -1.07
CA LEU A 156 -7.34 -0.09 -1.78
C LEU A 156 -7.60 -1.31 -2.66
N TYR A 157 -6.60 -1.79 -3.40
CA TYR A 157 -6.74 -3.04 -4.18
C TYR A 157 -7.07 -4.22 -3.27
N PHE A 158 -6.36 -4.33 -2.15
CA PHE A 158 -6.66 -5.38 -1.17
C PHE A 158 -8.09 -5.24 -0.63
N TYR A 159 -8.54 -4.02 -0.28
CA TYR A 159 -9.90 -3.81 0.21
C TYR A 159 -10.97 -4.19 -0.82
N LEU A 160 -10.74 -3.90 -2.11
CA LEU A 160 -11.66 -4.31 -3.19
C LEU A 160 -11.80 -5.82 -3.28
N LEU A 161 -10.71 -6.55 -3.12
CA LEU A 161 -10.64 -8.00 -3.25
C LEU A 161 -11.02 -8.74 -1.96
N ALA A 162 -10.78 -8.16 -0.79
CA ALA A 162 -10.88 -8.80 0.52
C ALA A 162 -12.24 -9.47 0.80
N PRO A 163 -13.43 -8.85 0.53
CA PRO A 163 -14.71 -9.50 0.81
C PRO A 163 -14.93 -10.80 0.02
N PHE A 164 -14.29 -10.95 -1.13
CA PHE A 164 -14.38 -12.13 -1.99
C PHE A 164 -13.33 -13.18 -1.62
N ILE A 165 -12.10 -12.75 -1.41
CA ILE A 165 -10.97 -13.64 -1.14
C ILE A 165 -11.06 -14.21 0.26
N LEU A 166 -11.31 -13.39 1.28
CA LEU A 166 -11.18 -13.81 2.68
C LEU A 166 -12.32 -14.70 3.15
N ARG A 167 -13.49 -14.68 2.48
CA ARG A 167 -14.62 -15.57 2.77
C ARG A 167 -14.46 -16.96 2.19
N ASN A 168 -13.54 -17.15 1.24
CA ASN A 168 -13.30 -18.44 0.60
C ASN A 168 -11.87 -18.92 0.91
N LYS A 169 -11.77 -19.92 1.79
CA LYS A 169 -10.47 -20.45 2.24
C LYS A 169 -9.60 -21.00 1.09
N TYR A 170 -10.20 -21.60 0.07
CA TYR A 170 -9.46 -22.16 -1.05
C TYR A 170 -8.88 -21.05 -1.92
N LEU A 171 -9.67 -20.00 -2.19
CA LEU A 171 -9.25 -18.84 -2.94
C LEU A 171 -8.13 -18.08 -2.19
N LEU A 172 -8.28 -17.91 -0.88
CA LEU A 172 -7.27 -17.28 -0.02
C LEU A 172 -5.93 -18.02 -0.09
N ILE A 173 -5.94 -19.35 0.08
CA ILE A 173 -4.72 -20.16 0.07
C ILE A 173 -4.13 -20.22 -1.35
N CYS A 174 -4.96 -20.38 -2.38
CA CYS A 174 -4.49 -20.38 -3.77
C CYS A 174 -3.80 -19.07 -4.13
N LEU A 175 -4.42 -17.92 -3.84
CA LEU A 175 -3.84 -16.61 -4.13
C LEU A 175 -2.59 -16.31 -3.29
N PHE A 176 -2.54 -16.79 -2.05
CA PHE A 176 -1.35 -16.68 -1.22
C PHE A 176 -0.15 -17.37 -1.87
N PHE A 177 -0.31 -18.64 -2.25
CA PHE A 177 0.77 -19.38 -2.90
C PHE A 177 1.09 -18.84 -4.31
N SER A 178 0.08 -18.45 -5.09
CA SER A 178 0.31 -17.81 -6.40
C SER A 178 1.16 -16.55 -6.28
N SER A 179 0.85 -15.68 -5.33
CA SER A 179 1.62 -14.46 -5.07
C SER A 179 3.06 -14.78 -4.62
N LEU A 180 3.24 -15.78 -3.76
CA LEU A 180 4.57 -16.24 -3.34
C LEU A 180 5.38 -16.82 -4.52
N ILE A 181 4.79 -17.70 -5.31
CA ILE A 181 5.45 -18.31 -6.49
C ILE A 181 5.84 -17.20 -7.47
N PHE A 182 4.96 -16.23 -7.70
CA PHE A 182 5.25 -15.09 -8.56
C PHE A 182 6.44 -14.28 -8.04
N LYS A 183 6.50 -13.97 -6.75
CA LYS A 183 7.62 -13.28 -6.10
C LYS A 183 8.94 -14.08 -6.22
N PHE A 184 8.89 -15.40 -5.96
CA PHE A 184 10.04 -16.28 -6.10
C PHE A 184 10.51 -16.42 -7.55
N TYR A 185 9.60 -16.48 -8.53
CA TYR A 185 9.96 -16.52 -9.94
C TYR A 185 10.82 -15.32 -10.35
N PHE A 186 10.43 -14.10 -9.98
CA PHE A 186 11.21 -12.90 -10.28
C PHE A 186 12.57 -12.91 -9.57
N LEU A 187 12.62 -13.37 -8.32
CA LEU A 187 13.86 -13.51 -7.58
C LEU A 187 14.82 -14.49 -8.26
N LEU A 188 14.33 -15.65 -8.71
CA LEU A 188 15.13 -16.68 -9.38
C LEU A 188 15.53 -16.30 -10.82
N ALA A 189 14.70 -15.51 -11.50
CA ALA A 189 14.98 -15.01 -12.84
C ALA A 189 16.13 -13.97 -12.87
N GLY A 190 16.68 -13.61 -11.69
CA GLY A 190 17.75 -12.64 -11.59
C GLY A 190 17.33 -11.23 -12.02
N VAL A 191 16.03 -10.98 -12.12
CA VAL A 191 15.52 -9.63 -12.26
C VAL A 191 15.89 -8.93 -10.97
N GLU A 192 16.84 -8.02 -11.05
CA GLU A 192 17.10 -7.13 -9.93
C GLU A 192 15.75 -6.54 -9.52
N LEU A 193 15.29 -6.91 -8.32
CA LEU A 193 14.08 -6.35 -7.76
C LEU A 193 14.38 -4.90 -7.33
N SER A 194 14.76 -4.09 -8.34
CA SER A 194 14.86 -2.65 -8.18
C SER A 194 13.44 -2.08 -8.04
N LYS A 195 13.33 -0.93 -7.41
CA LYS A 195 12.06 -0.17 -7.44
C LYS A 195 11.55 -0.10 -8.90
N PRO A 196 10.28 -0.31 -9.19
CA PRO A 196 9.14 -0.46 -8.28
C PRO A 196 8.78 -1.93 -7.94
N PHE A 197 9.41 -2.94 -8.59
CA PHE A 197 9.08 -4.36 -8.37
C PHE A 197 9.40 -4.85 -6.95
N GLU A 198 10.29 -4.17 -6.24
CA GLU A 198 10.79 -4.64 -4.95
C GLU A 198 9.69 -4.77 -3.88
N TYR A 199 8.80 -3.77 -3.76
CA TYR A 199 7.73 -3.75 -2.75
C TYR A 199 6.53 -2.85 -3.12
N GLN A 200 6.47 -2.31 -4.33
CA GLN A 200 5.38 -1.43 -4.79
C GLN A 200 4.37 -2.17 -5.67
N PHE A 201 4.69 -3.38 -6.13
CA PHE A 201 3.85 -4.14 -7.05
C PHE A 201 2.84 -5.01 -6.32
N PHE A 202 1.56 -4.67 -6.42
CA PHE A 202 0.47 -5.32 -5.68
C PHE A 202 0.45 -6.85 -5.76
N PRO A 203 0.61 -7.52 -6.93
CA PRO A 203 0.61 -8.98 -7.00
C PRO A 203 1.68 -9.66 -6.16
N MET A 204 2.84 -9.01 -5.94
CA MET A 204 3.91 -9.53 -5.08
C MET A 204 3.63 -9.29 -3.60
N GLU A 205 3.05 -8.15 -3.25
CA GLU A 205 2.76 -7.78 -1.87
C GLU A 205 1.44 -8.38 -1.36
N LEU A 206 0.59 -8.90 -2.25
CA LEU A 206 -0.66 -9.58 -1.89
C LEU A 206 -0.41 -10.73 -0.91
N SER A 207 0.69 -11.48 -1.03
CA SER A 207 1.04 -12.54 -0.10
C SER A 207 1.18 -12.06 1.34
N ILE A 208 1.67 -10.85 1.57
CA ILE A 208 1.84 -10.28 2.90
C ILE A 208 0.49 -9.90 3.52
N PHE A 209 -0.40 -9.28 2.74
CA PHE A 209 -1.78 -9.03 3.17
C PHE A 209 -2.50 -10.35 3.53
N LEU A 210 -2.37 -11.36 2.67
CA LEU A 210 -3.01 -12.67 2.88
C LEU A 210 -2.39 -13.42 4.05
N LEU A 211 -1.08 -13.29 4.31
CA LEU A 211 -0.44 -13.82 5.51
C LEU A 211 -1.05 -13.24 6.79
N GLY A 212 -1.31 -11.94 6.81
CA GLY A 212 -2.04 -11.29 7.91
C GLY A 212 -3.44 -11.87 8.11
N ALA A 213 -4.18 -12.07 7.02
CA ALA A 213 -5.51 -12.67 7.07
C ALA A 213 -5.49 -14.13 7.53
N ILE A 214 -4.53 -14.94 7.06
CA ILE A 214 -4.29 -16.33 7.49
C ILE A 214 -3.95 -16.34 8.98
N SER A 215 -3.12 -15.42 9.45
CA SER A 215 -2.78 -15.30 10.87
C SER A 215 -4.02 -15.06 11.73
N HIS A 216 -4.95 -14.21 11.30
CA HIS A 216 -6.21 -14.01 11.99
C HIS A 216 -7.07 -15.28 12.00
N GLN A 217 -7.30 -15.90 10.83
CA GLN A 217 -8.28 -17.00 10.70
C GLN A 217 -7.81 -18.33 11.30
N TYR A 218 -6.50 -18.62 11.26
CA TYR A 218 -5.97 -19.95 11.57
C TYR A 218 -4.97 -19.97 12.73
N ILE A 219 -4.21 -18.90 12.98
CA ILE A 219 -3.17 -18.86 14.01
C ILE A 219 -3.73 -18.28 15.31
N SER A 220 -4.37 -17.11 15.25
CA SER A 220 -4.89 -16.42 16.42
C SER A 220 -5.83 -17.28 17.29
N PRO A 221 -6.80 -18.04 16.73
CA PRO A 221 -7.66 -18.89 17.53
C PRO A 221 -6.93 -20.04 18.23
N LYS A 222 -5.86 -20.57 17.61
CA LYS A 222 -5.05 -21.65 18.21
C LYS A 222 -4.17 -21.12 19.35
N VAL A 223 -3.60 -19.95 19.16
CA VAL A 223 -2.77 -19.28 20.17
C VAL A 223 -3.62 -18.89 21.37
N GLY A 224 -4.82 -18.34 21.17
CA GLY A 224 -5.75 -18.04 22.25
C GLY A 224 -6.09 -19.27 23.08
N LYS A 225 -6.49 -20.38 22.45
CA LYS A 225 -6.76 -21.65 23.14
C LYS A 225 -5.54 -22.21 23.88
N PHE A 226 -4.36 -22.06 23.30
CA PHE A 226 -3.12 -22.50 23.97
C PHE A 226 -2.89 -21.74 25.28
N PHE A 227 -3.04 -20.42 25.28
CA PHE A 227 -2.90 -19.61 26.50
C PHE A 227 -4.01 -19.85 27.51
N GLU A 228 -5.25 -20.07 27.09
CA GLU A 228 -6.35 -20.46 27.97
C GLU A 228 -6.06 -21.79 28.67
N ASN A 229 -5.60 -22.82 27.94
CA ASN A 229 -5.25 -24.11 28.51
C ASN A 229 -4.02 -24.01 29.45
N LEU A 230 -3.02 -23.19 29.11
CA LEU A 230 -1.84 -22.98 29.95
C LEU A 230 -2.22 -22.28 31.26
N SER A 231 -3.08 -21.25 31.19
CA SER A 231 -3.59 -20.58 32.40
C SER A 231 -4.42 -21.52 33.28
N ALA A 232 -5.28 -22.32 32.67
CA ALA A 232 -6.06 -23.30 33.42
C ALA A 232 -5.18 -24.36 34.11
N SER A 233 -4.06 -24.76 33.49
CA SER A 233 -3.13 -25.73 34.08
C SER A 233 -2.22 -25.12 35.17
N LEU A 234 -2.12 -23.80 35.26
CA LEU A 234 -1.34 -23.11 36.31
C LEU A 234 -2.20 -22.82 37.57
N PHE A 235 -3.52 -22.97 37.46
CA PHE A 235 -4.45 -22.75 38.57
C PHE A 235 -5.07 -24.08 39.13
N LEU A 236 -4.64 -25.24 38.63
CA LEU A 236 -4.86 -26.58 39.16
C LEU A 236 -3.61 -27.11 39.85
#